data_3d60da58496cf8965ed87b4ca2957858
#
_entry.id   3d60da58496cf8965ed87b4ca2957858
#
_cell.length_a   1.000
_cell.length_b   1.000
_cell.length_c   1.000
_cell.angle_alpha   90.00
_cell.angle_beta   90.00
_cell.angle_gamma   90.00
#
_symmetry.space_group_name_H-M   'P 1'
#
loop_
_entity.id
_entity.type
_entity.pdbx_description
1 polymer ?
#
loop_
_entity_poly.entity_id
_entity_poly.type
_entity_poly.pdbx_seq_one_letter_code
_entity_poly.pdbx_strand_id
1 'polypeptide(L)'
;MNKNDIVTVEITDIGVSGEGIGHVDGYTLFIKDAVIGDVVEAKVMKAKKNYGYARLMKVITPSEYRVEPKCAFARRCGGCQIQEMSYDRQLVFKDQKIRGNLERIGGFDRGKIDAVMEPVEGMDEPFRYRNKAQFPFGTDKEGNPVTGFYAGRTHDIIANTECILGVEQNREILEIILQYMKENCVAAYDEKSGKGLIRHVLIRYGFTTKEIMVCLVINGTKLPKADRLIKKLTQLEGMTSITLSPNTRRDNVIMGNSYEVLWGQGFITDYIGNVKYQISPLSFYQVNPVQTEKLYGLALEYADLKGTETVWDLYCGIGTISLFLAQKAKQVYGVEIVPQAIEDAKNNAKINEINNAAFYVGKAEEVLPDYYEEYAKTHG
;
A
#
# COMPACT_ATOMS: atom_id res chain seq x y z
N MET A 1 -27.54 23.87 -11.32
CA MET A 1 -26.17 23.48 -11.68
C MET A 1 -26.21 22.48 -12.84
N ASN A 2 -25.50 22.77 -13.94
CA ASN A 2 -25.50 21.95 -15.15
C ASN A 2 -24.08 21.51 -15.51
N LYS A 3 -23.98 20.46 -16.35
CA LYS A 3 -22.69 20.06 -16.91
C LYS A 3 -22.12 21.19 -17.77
N ASN A 4 -20.82 21.44 -17.64
CA ASN A 4 -20.01 22.49 -18.25
C ASN A 4 -20.16 23.89 -17.64
N ASP A 5 -21.01 24.10 -16.63
CA ASP A 5 -21.02 25.37 -15.89
C ASP A 5 -19.62 25.62 -15.31
N ILE A 6 -19.18 26.88 -15.34
CA ILE A 6 -17.96 27.34 -14.69
C ILE A 6 -18.39 28.17 -13.50
N VAL A 7 -17.87 27.82 -12.32
CA VAL A 7 -18.24 28.43 -11.06
C VAL A 7 -17.01 28.78 -10.23
N THR A 8 -17.11 29.85 -9.45
CA THR A 8 -16.14 30.15 -8.37
C THR A 8 -16.67 29.56 -7.08
N VAL A 9 -15.84 28.86 -6.37
CA VAL A 9 -16.23 28.17 -5.14
C VAL A 9 -15.09 28.15 -4.14
N GLU A 10 -15.42 28.41 -2.88
CA GLU A 10 -14.52 28.20 -1.73
C GLU A 10 -14.56 26.75 -1.28
N ILE A 11 -13.40 26.19 -1.00
CA ILE A 11 -13.27 24.82 -0.51
C ILE A 11 -13.33 24.82 1.01
N THR A 12 -14.41 24.27 1.55
CA THR A 12 -14.70 24.29 2.98
C THR A 12 -14.46 22.96 3.69
N ASP A 13 -14.33 21.85 2.94
CA ASP A 13 -14.13 20.51 3.51
C ASP A 13 -13.38 19.61 2.51
N ILE A 14 -13.07 18.38 2.94
CA ILE A 14 -12.35 17.38 2.13
C ILE A 14 -13.14 16.07 2.14
N GLY A 15 -13.38 15.52 0.95
CA GLY A 15 -14.04 14.25 0.76
C GLY A 15 -13.18 13.05 1.13
N VAL A 16 -13.81 11.88 1.22
CA VAL A 16 -13.15 10.61 1.62
C VAL A 16 -12.03 10.18 0.68
N SER A 17 -12.05 10.59 -0.59
CA SER A 17 -11.01 10.29 -1.57
C SER A 17 -10.01 11.46 -1.76
N GLY A 18 -10.05 12.48 -0.90
CA GLY A 18 -9.15 13.63 -0.94
C GLY A 18 -9.60 14.77 -1.85
N GLU A 19 -10.82 14.73 -2.41
CA GLU A 19 -11.38 15.84 -3.17
C GLU A 19 -11.73 17.01 -2.23
N GLY A 20 -11.45 18.26 -2.66
CA GLY A 20 -12.01 19.43 -1.99
C GLY A 20 -13.52 19.46 -2.15
N ILE A 21 -14.23 19.86 -1.10
CA ILE A 21 -15.69 20.05 -1.08
C ILE A 21 -15.96 21.54 -0.92
N GLY A 22 -16.82 22.07 -1.79
CA GLY A 22 -17.33 23.43 -1.69
C GLY A 22 -18.82 23.49 -2.06
N HIS A 23 -19.45 24.64 -1.80
CA HIS A 23 -20.88 24.83 -2.02
C HIS A 23 -21.13 26.07 -2.86
N VAL A 24 -22.02 25.96 -3.84
CA VAL A 24 -22.51 27.09 -4.66
C VAL A 24 -24.04 27.06 -4.57
N ASP A 25 -24.64 28.08 -3.97
CA ASP A 25 -26.10 28.20 -3.74
C ASP A 25 -26.68 26.92 -3.10
N GLY A 26 -25.97 26.34 -2.12
CA GLY A 26 -26.37 25.12 -1.42
C GLY A 26 -26.11 23.82 -2.19
N TYR A 27 -25.59 23.89 -3.43
CA TYR A 27 -25.24 22.73 -4.21
C TYR A 27 -23.79 22.29 -3.97
N THR A 28 -23.59 21.04 -3.55
CA THR A 28 -22.29 20.50 -3.18
C THR A 28 -21.46 20.11 -4.43
N LEU A 29 -20.20 20.54 -4.46
CA LEU A 29 -19.26 20.18 -5.50
C LEU A 29 -18.04 19.45 -4.91
N PHE A 30 -17.66 18.33 -5.53
CA PHE A 30 -16.43 17.59 -5.26
C PHE A 30 -15.41 17.95 -6.34
N ILE A 31 -14.27 18.51 -5.95
CA ILE A 31 -13.28 19.09 -6.85
C ILE A 31 -11.91 18.44 -6.56
N LYS A 32 -11.45 17.61 -7.51
CA LYS A 32 -10.13 16.97 -7.40
C LYS A 32 -9.03 18.03 -7.44
N ASP A 33 -7.95 17.81 -6.70
CA ASP A 33 -6.75 18.65 -6.61
C ASP A 33 -7.00 20.04 -5.98
N ALA A 34 -8.18 20.27 -5.35
CA ALA A 34 -8.49 21.45 -4.58
C ALA A 34 -8.25 21.20 -3.08
N VAL A 35 -7.64 22.16 -2.41
CA VAL A 35 -7.26 22.10 -0.99
C VAL A 35 -8.25 22.91 -0.16
N ILE A 36 -8.55 22.48 1.03
CA ILE A 36 -9.40 23.24 1.97
C ILE A 36 -8.84 24.65 2.19
N GLY A 37 -9.71 25.67 2.09
CA GLY A 37 -9.37 27.08 2.15
C GLY A 37 -9.01 27.70 0.80
N ASP A 38 -8.90 26.92 -0.29
CA ASP A 38 -8.76 27.52 -1.62
C ASP A 38 -10.05 28.19 -2.06
N VAL A 39 -9.91 29.28 -2.81
CA VAL A 39 -10.96 29.81 -3.71
C VAL A 39 -10.59 29.43 -5.12
N VAL A 40 -11.43 28.68 -5.80
CA VAL A 40 -11.13 28.09 -7.11
C VAL A 40 -12.18 28.39 -8.16
N GLU A 41 -11.74 28.49 -9.42
CA GLU A 41 -12.60 28.35 -10.59
C GLU A 41 -12.67 26.86 -10.97
N ALA A 42 -13.86 26.31 -11.03
CA ALA A 42 -14.11 24.91 -11.34
C ALA A 42 -15.15 24.71 -12.41
N LYS A 43 -14.88 23.75 -13.34
CA LYS A 43 -15.84 23.36 -14.39
C LYS A 43 -16.59 22.09 -13.97
N VAL A 44 -17.91 22.17 -13.97
CA VAL A 44 -18.78 21.03 -13.63
C VAL A 44 -18.68 19.96 -14.72
N MET A 45 -18.17 18.81 -14.35
CA MET A 45 -18.02 17.65 -15.25
C MET A 45 -19.24 16.72 -15.21
N LYS A 46 -19.87 16.59 -14.04
CA LYS A 46 -21.04 15.75 -13.85
C LYS A 46 -21.94 16.38 -12.77
N ALA A 47 -23.17 16.67 -13.11
CA ALA A 47 -24.20 17.13 -12.19
C ALA A 47 -25.15 15.98 -11.81
N LYS A 48 -25.49 15.88 -10.54
CA LYS A 48 -26.51 15.01 -9.93
C LYS A 48 -27.58 15.91 -9.30
N LYS A 49 -28.62 15.34 -8.70
CA LYS A 49 -29.72 16.13 -8.11
C LYS A 49 -29.22 17.09 -7.02
N ASN A 50 -28.39 16.64 -6.09
CA ASN A 50 -27.99 17.38 -4.90
C ASN A 50 -26.50 17.67 -4.83
N TYR A 51 -25.68 17.13 -5.73
CA TYR A 51 -24.22 17.31 -5.75
C TYR A 51 -23.66 17.09 -7.16
N GLY A 52 -22.42 17.52 -7.36
CA GLY A 52 -21.71 17.32 -8.62
C GLY A 52 -20.21 17.09 -8.43
N TYR A 53 -19.57 16.71 -9.52
CA TYR A 53 -18.13 16.61 -9.63
C TYR A 53 -17.63 17.70 -10.60
N ALA A 54 -16.61 18.43 -10.16
CA ALA A 54 -16.03 19.47 -11.00
C ALA A 54 -14.51 19.29 -11.14
N ARG A 55 -13.99 19.84 -12.21
CA ARG A 55 -12.56 19.88 -12.50
C ARG A 55 -12.02 21.24 -12.07
N LEU A 56 -10.95 21.24 -11.31
CA LEU A 56 -10.17 22.44 -11.00
C LEU A 56 -9.62 23.06 -12.29
N MET A 57 -10.01 24.28 -12.60
CA MET A 57 -9.51 25.04 -13.75
C MET A 57 -8.39 25.99 -13.33
N LYS A 58 -8.60 26.71 -12.23
CA LYS A 58 -7.64 27.70 -11.71
C LYS A 58 -7.83 27.86 -10.20
N VAL A 59 -6.74 27.98 -9.46
CA VAL A 59 -6.76 28.49 -8.09
C VAL A 59 -6.74 30.02 -8.16
N ILE A 60 -7.80 30.66 -7.67
CA ILE A 60 -7.94 32.13 -7.65
C ILE A 60 -7.19 32.66 -6.45
N THR A 61 -7.51 32.13 -5.25
CA THR A 61 -6.82 32.45 -4.01
C THR A 61 -6.35 31.13 -3.39
N PRO A 62 -5.04 30.89 -3.29
CA PRO A 62 -4.53 29.68 -2.67
C PRO A 62 -4.77 29.70 -1.15
N SER A 63 -5.12 28.54 -0.59
CA SER A 63 -5.12 28.29 0.82
C SER A 63 -3.73 28.45 1.44
N GLU A 64 -3.64 28.85 2.71
CA GLU A 64 -2.41 28.79 3.49
C GLU A 64 -1.84 27.36 3.62
N TYR A 65 -2.71 26.34 3.47
CA TYR A 65 -2.33 24.93 3.53
C TYR A 65 -1.89 24.37 2.18
N ARG A 66 -2.02 25.13 1.09
CA ARG A 66 -1.61 24.70 -0.24
C ARG A 66 -0.10 24.74 -0.41
N VAL A 67 0.46 23.63 -0.86
CA VAL A 67 1.88 23.51 -1.19
C VAL A 67 2.05 23.02 -2.62
N GLU A 68 3.20 23.30 -3.22
CA GLU A 68 3.58 22.69 -4.49
C GLU A 68 3.93 21.21 -4.24
N PRO A 69 3.28 20.26 -4.94
CA PRO A 69 3.57 18.84 -4.74
C PRO A 69 5.01 18.51 -5.17
N LYS A 70 5.74 17.76 -4.34
CA LYS A 70 7.11 17.33 -4.66
C LYS A 70 7.18 16.40 -5.88
N CYS A 71 6.08 15.74 -6.23
CA CYS A 71 6.00 14.83 -7.39
C CYS A 71 5.46 15.57 -8.62
N ALA A 72 6.24 15.66 -9.69
CA ALA A 72 5.83 16.27 -10.96
C ALA A 72 4.60 15.59 -11.61
N PHE A 73 4.25 14.38 -11.19
CA PHE A 73 3.12 13.62 -11.71
C PHE A 73 1.89 13.63 -10.77
N ALA A 74 1.91 14.36 -9.66
CA ALA A 74 0.89 14.30 -8.60
C ALA A 74 -0.55 14.41 -9.12
N ARG A 75 -0.83 15.34 -10.04
CA ARG A 75 -2.17 15.55 -10.63
C ARG A 75 -2.57 14.51 -11.69
N ARG A 76 -1.60 13.87 -12.32
CA ARG A 76 -1.83 12.93 -13.43
C ARG A 76 -1.87 11.49 -12.94
N CYS A 77 -0.99 11.15 -12.01
CA CYS A 77 -0.89 9.83 -11.39
C CYS A 77 -2.06 9.58 -10.44
N GLY A 78 -2.62 8.37 -10.47
CA GLY A 78 -3.70 7.95 -9.56
C GLY A 78 -3.23 7.52 -8.17
N GLY A 79 -1.92 7.52 -7.91
CA GLY A 79 -1.36 7.00 -6.66
C GLY A 79 -1.49 7.93 -5.46
N CYS A 80 -1.52 9.25 -5.66
CA CYS A 80 -1.62 10.25 -4.60
C CYS A 80 -2.79 11.19 -4.83
N GLN A 81 -3.47 11.60 -3.75
CA GLN A 81 -4.69 12.42 -3.83
C GLN A 81 -4.57 13.78 -3.14
N ILE A 82 -3.63 13.96 -2.20
CA ILE A 82 -3.57 15.12 -1.32
C ILE A 82 -2.14 15.71 -1.20
N GLN A 83 -1.29 15.54 -2.22
CA GLN A 83 0.08 16.10 -2.17
C GLN A 83 0.13 17.63 -2.25
N GLU A 84 -0.93 18.27 -2.74
CA GLU A 84 -1.08 19.73 -2.77
C GLU A 84 -1.37 20.33 -1.39
N MET A 85 -1.59 19.49 -0.37
CA MET A 85 -1.85 19.92 1.00
C MET A 85 -0.60 19.74 1.86
N SER A 86 -0.27 20.70 2.72
CA SER A 86 0.81 20.60 3.69
C SER A 86 0.66 19.37 4.57
N TYR A 87 1.76 18.75 4.98
CA TYR A 87 1.70 17.48 5.71
C TYR A 87 0.99 17.62 7.05
N ASP A 88 1.23 18.70 7.78
CA ASP A 88 0.54 18.99 9.05
C ASP A 88 -0.99 19.06 8.84
N ARG A 89 -1.43 19.69 7.75
CA ARG A 89 -2.87 19.74 7.43
C ARG A 89 -3.42 18.37 7.02
N GLN A 90 -2.60 17.51 6.38
CA GLN A 90 -2.99 16.14 6.11
C GLN A 90 -3.23 15.34 7.41
N LEU A 91 -2.43 15.55 8.46
CA LEU A 91 -2.63 14.91 9.77
C LEU A 91 -3.94 15.38 10.41
N VAL A 92 -4.19 16.68 10.40
CA VAL A 92 -5.47 17.25 10.89
C VAL A 92 -6.66 16.67 10.12
N PHE A 93 -6.57 16.57 8.79
CA PHE A 93 -7.62 15.95 7.97
C PHE A 93 -7.88 14.49 8.36
N LYS A 94 -6.83 13.70 8.57
CA LYS A 94 -6.95 12.29 8.98
C LYS A 94 -7.59 12.16 10.35
N ASP A 95 -7.20 12.98 11.32
CA ASP A 95 -7.79 13.04 12.66
C ASP A 95 -9.28 13.38 12.59
N GLN A 96 -9.62 14.47 11.91
CA GLN A 96 -11.02 14.91 11.77
C GLN A 96 -11.89 13.85 11.07
N LYS A 97 -11.34 13.14 10.08
CA LYS A 97 -12.05 12.06 9.40
C LYS A 97 -12.41 10.92 10.36
N ILE A 98 -11.49 10.49 11.20
CA ILE A 98 -11.75 9.41 12.18
C ILE A 98 -12.76 9.87 13.21
N ARG A 99 -12.58 11.06 13.81
CA ARG A 99 -13.55 11.63 14.78
C ARG A 99 -14.94 11.75 14.18
N GLY A 100 -15.03 12.29 12.96
CA GLY A 100 -16.32 12.41 12.26
C GLY A 100 -16.98 11.07 11.91
N ASN A 101 -16.22 10.03 11.64
CA ASN A 101 -16.76 8.68 11.41
C ASN A 101 -17.27 8.06 12.72
N LEU A 102 -16.53 8.19 13.81
CA LEU A 102 -16.95 7.72 15.13
C LEU A 102 -18.24 8.41 15.59
N GLU A 103 -18.33 9.73 15.40
CA GLU A 103 -19.51 10.52 15.76
C GLU A 103 -20.71 10.19 14.86
N ARG A 104 -20.56 10.34 13.53
CA ARG A 104 -21.70 10.30 12.58
C ARG A 104 -22.13 8.89 12.18
N ILE A 105 -21.18 7.94 12.10
CA ILE A 105 -21.45 6.55 11.70
C ILE A 105 -21.51 5.67 12.94
N GLY A 106 -20.55 5.81 13.84
CA GLY A 106 -20.48 5.04 15.07
C GLY A 106 -21.48 5.48 16.15
N GLY A 107 -22.04 6.70 16.05
CA GLY A 107 -22.99 7.22 17.01
C GLY A 107 -22.40 7.57 18.39
N PHE A 108 -21.07 7.69 18.47
CA PHE A 108 -20.42 8.04 19.74
C PHE A 108 -20.57 9.54 20.05
N ASP A 109 -20.71 9.86 21.33
CA ASP A 109 -20.71 11.24 21.83
C ASP A 109 -19.36 11.91 21.56
N ARG A 110 -19.40 13.16 21.08
CA ARG A 110 -18.20 13.91 20.73
C ARG A 110 -17.24 14.10 21.93
N GLY A 111 -17.79 14.37 23.11
CA GLY A 111 -16.97 14.54 24.32
C GLY A 111 -16.23 13.27 24.72
N LYS A 112 -16.86 12.09 24.53
CA LYS A 112 -16.18 10.81 24.74
C LYS A 112 -15.07 10.58 23.72
N ILE A 113 -15.32 10.93 22.44
CA ILE A 113 -14.30 10.81 21.38
C ILE A 113 -13.09 11.69 21.74
N ASP A 114 -13.33 12.95 22.07
CA ASP A 114 -12.27 13.92 22.38
C ASP A 114 -11.48 13.55 23.67
N ALA A 115 -12.12 12.83 24.59
CA ALA A 115 -11.48 12.36 25.83
C ALA A 115 -10.51 11.17 25.64
N VAL A 116 -10.70 10.36 24.57
CA VAL A 116 -9.91 9.13 24.36
C VAL A 116 -9.04 9.17 23.11
N MET A 117 -9.33 10.06 22.16
CA MET A 117 -8.52 10.15 20.94
C MET A 117 -7.28 10.99 21.15
N GLU A 118 -6.16 10.36 20.94
CA GLU A 118 -4.85 11.01 20.91
C GLU A 118 -4.56 11.62 19.52
N PRO A 119 -3.55 12.53 19.44
CA PRO A 119 -3.13 13.09 18.16
C PRO A 119 -2.68 12.00 17.17
N VAL A 120 -2.87 12.28 15.89
CA VAL A 120 -2.39 11.36 14.83
C VAL A 120 -0.87 11.32 14.80
N GLU A 121 -0.32 10.11 14.91
CA GLU A 121 1.11 9.88 14.79
C GLU A 121 1.59 10.13 13.35
N GLY A 122 2.34 11.20 13.17
CA GLY A 122 2.91 11.59 11.89
C GLY A 122 4.28 10.97 11.61
N MET A 123 4.76 11.21 10.39
CA MET A 123 6.13 10.90 9.96
C MET A 123 6.98 12.17 9.95
N ASP A 124 8.23 12.06 10.33
CA ASP A 124 9.20 13.14 10.19
C ASP A 124 9.51 13.42 8.70
N GLU A 125 9.65 12.36 7.90
CA GLU A 125 9.82 12.43 6.45
C GLU A 125 8.73 11.59 5.75
N PRO A 126 7.66 12.21 5.21
CA PRO A 126 6.53 11.50 4.60
C PRO A 126 6.77 11.06 3.14
N PHE A 127 8.03 10.93 2.74
CA PHE A 127 8.45 10.45 1.43
C PHE A 127 9.43 9.29 1.56
N ARG A 128 9.70 8.57 0.47
CA ARG A 128 10.66 7.44 0.43
C ARG A 128 10.39 6.33 1.45
N TYR A 129 9.17 6.22 1.97
CA TYR A 129 8.82 5.30 3.06
C TYR A 129 8.33 3.93 2.58
N ARG A 130 7.95 3.77 1.30
CA ARG A 130 7.36 2.52 0.83
C ARG A 130 8.44 1.48 0.56
N ASN A 131 8.39 0.39 1.31
CA ASN A 131 9.27 -0.77 1.12
C ASN A 131 8.78 -1.73 0.04
N LYS A 132 7.61 -1.50 -0.55
CA LYS A 132 7.03 -2.31 -1.63
C LYS A 132 6.39 -1.41 -2.67
N ALA A 133 6.68 -1.69 -3.94
CA ALA A 133 5.97 -1.10 -5.06
C ALA A 133 5.68 -2.15 -6.13
N GLN A 134 4.56 -1.99 -6.84
CA GLN A 134 4.16 -2.82 -7.97
C GLN A 134 3.95 -1.89 -9.16
N PHE A 135 4.79 -2.04 -10.17
CA PHE A 135 4.79 -1.18 -11.34
C PHE A 135 4.22 -1.95 -12.54
N PRO A 136 3.12 -1.50 -13.15
CA PRO A 136 2.64 -2.03 -14.43
C PRO A 136 3.59 -1.67 -15.57
N PHE A 137 3.67 -2.54 -16.56
CA PHE A 137 4.35 -2.29 -17.82
C PHE A 137 3.33 -2.13 -18.96
N GLY A 138 3.62 -1.24 -19.89
CA GLY A 138 2.83 -0.99 -21.07
C GLY A 138 3.69 -0.51 -22.23
N THR A 139 3.02 -0.01 -23.25
CA THR A 139 3.68 0.48 -24.48
C THR A 139 3.22 1.91 -24.76
N ASP A 140 4.14 2.80 -25.06
CA ASP A 140 3.82 4.16 -25.46
C ASP A 140 3.30 4.20 -26.92
N LYS A 141 2.99 5.40 -27.43
CA LYS A 141 2.48 5.61 -28.79
C LYS A 141 3.51 5.29 -29.88
N GLU A 142 4.77 5.36 -29.52
CA GLU A 142 5.93 5.07 -30.40
C GLU A 142 6.31 3.60 -30.39
N GLY A 143 5.63 2.76 -29.57
CA GLY A 143 5.89 1.32 -29.46
C GLY A 143 6.98 0.95 -28.45
N ASN A 144 7.48 1.89 -27.65
CA ASN A 144 8.49 1.59 -26.62
C ASN A 144 7.84 1.06 -25.34
N PRO A 145 8.50 0.14 -24.63
CA PRO A 145 8.05 -0.25 -23.29
C PRO A 145 8.17 0.91 -22.32
N VAL A 146 7.12 1.10 -21.51
CA VAL A 146 7.05 2.10 -20.45
C VAL A 146 6.57 1.45 -19.16
N THR A 147 6.91 2.06 -18.01
CA THR A 147 6.45 1.64 -16.69
C THR A 147 6.18 2.85 -15.81
N GLY A 148 5.38 2.69 -14.77
CA GLY A 148 5.00 3.74 -13.84
C GLY A 148 3.76 3.37 -13.06
N PHE A 149 2.80 4.28 -12.96
CA PHE A 149 1.51 4.02 -12.30
C PHE A 149 0.36 4.44 -13.19
N TYR A 150 -0.81 3.88 -12.96
CA TYR A 150 -2.02 4.23 -13.70
C TYR A 150 -2.48 5.65 -13.41
N ALA A 151 -2.93 6.34 -14.44
CA ALA A 151 -3.66 7.59 -14.29
C ALA A 151 -4.98 7.33 -13.55
N GLY A 152 -5.43 8.30 -12.78
CA GLY A 152 -6.62 8.15 -11.96
C GLY A 152 -7.85 7.70 -12.76
N ARG A 153 -8.50 6.62 -12.33
CA ARG A 153 -9.70 6.03 -12.95
C ARG A 153 -9.50 5.45 -14.36
N THR A 154 -8.27 5.18 -14.74
CA THR A 154 -7.93 4.52 -16.02
C THR A 154 -6.84 3.48 -15.81
N HIS A 155 -6.54 2.70 -16.86
CA HIS A 155 -5.37 1.83 -16.92
C HIS A 155 -4.28 2.40 -17.84
N ASP A 156 -4.35 3.69 -18.16
CA ASP A 156 -3.29 4.37 -18.91
C ASP A 156 -2.09 4.60 -17.98
N ILE A 157 -0.92 4.14 -18.40
CA ILE A 157 0.30 4.26 -17.60
C ILE A 157 0.88 5.67 -17.74
N ILE A 158 1.06 6.33 -16.62
CA ILE A 158 1.90 7.53 -16.51
C ILE A 158 3.34 7.04 -16.34
N ALA A 159 4.14 7.18 -17.40
CA ALA A 159 5.54 6.80 -17.38
C ALA A 159 6.30 7.57 -16.29
N ASN A 160 6.70 6.85 -15.25
CA ASN A 160 7.37 7.41 -14.09
C ASN A 160 8.19 6.32 -13.36
N THR A 161 9.48 6.35 -13.49
CA THR A 161 10.41 5.48 -12.77
C THR A 161 10.84 6.07 -11.41
N GLU A 162 10.52 7.34 -11.12
CA GLU A 162 10.95 8.08 -9.93
C GLU A 162 9.77 8.39 -8.99
N CYS A 163 9.06 7.36 -8.54
CA CYS A 163 8.03 7.58 -7.52
C CYS A 163 8.66 7.98 -6.18
N ILE A 164 8.39 9.21 -5.73
CA ILE A 164 8.97 9.75 -4.49
C ILE A 164 8.44 9.10 -3.20
N LEU A 165 7.41 8.27 -3.25
CA LEU A 165 6.97 7.48 -2.11
C LEU A 165 7.78 6.19 -1.95
N GLY A 166 8.28 5.63 -3.05
CA GLY A 166 9.14 4.43 -3.05
C GLY A 166 10.61 4.77 -2.82
N VAL A 167 11.40 3.75 -2.54
CA VAL A 167 12.85 3.84 -2.38
C VAL A 167 13.52 4.23 -3.70
N GLU A 168 14.70 4.83 -3.64
CA GLU A 168 15.42 5.34 -4.82
C GLU A 168 15.88 4.21 -5.75
N GLN A 169 16.20 3.06 -5.19
CA GLN A 169 16.60 1.84 -5.92
C GLN A 169 15.58 1.41 -6.97
N ASN A 170 14.29 1.74 -6.79
CA ASN A 170 13.25 1.42 -7.77
C ASN A 170 13.58 1.95 -9.16
N ARG A 171 14.15 3.16 -9.27
CA ARG A 171 14.49 3.78 -10.55
C ARG A 171 15.45 2.92 -11.35
N GLU A 172 16.59 2.57 -10.78
CA GLU A 172 17.63 1.81 -11.47
C GLU A 172 17.12 0.43 -11.88
N ILE A 173 16.38 -0.26 -11.00
CA ILE A 173 15.75 -1.55 -11.30
C ILE A 173 14.81 -1.43 -12.51
N LEU A 174 13.94 -0.42 -12.53
CA LEU A 174 12.98 -0.22 -13.61
C LEU A 174 13.69 0.11 -14.94
N GLU A 175 14.73 0.94 -14.92
CA GLU A 175 15.53 1.28 -16.09
C GLU A 175 16.24 0.05 -16.66
N ILE A 176 16.81 -0.82 -15.81
CA ILE A 176 17.42 -2.10 -16.22
C ILE A 176 16.38 -3.00 -16.89
N ILE A 177 15.17 -3.12 -16.34
CA ILE A 177 14.11 -3.96 -16.91
C ILE A 177 13.64 -3.39 -18.27
N LEU A 178 13.41 -2.08 -18.36
CA LEU A 178 13.02 -1.42 -19.61
C LEU A 178 14.07 -1.60 -20.70
N GLN A 179 15.35 -1.47 -20.35
CA GLN A 179 16.46 -1.69 -21.28
C GLN A 179 16.51 -3.16 -21.71
N TYR A 180 16.38 -4.12 -20.79
CA TYR A 180 16.32 -5.54 -21.13
C TYR A 180 15.17 -5.84 -22.10
N MET A 181 13.98 -5.26 -21.89
CA MET A 181 12.84 -5.42 -22.78
C MET A 181 13.13 -4.95 -24.20
N LYS A 182 13.76 -3.78 -24.35
CA LYS A 182 14.17 -3.21 -25.66
C LYS A 182 15.21 -4.07 -26.35
N GLU A 183 16.29 -4.43 -25.66
CA GLU A 183 17.40 -5.20 -26.22
C GLU A 183 17.01 -6.63 -26.65
N ASN A 184 15.99 -7.21 -26.04
CA ASN A 184 15.59 -8.60 -26.29
C ASN A 184 14.21 -8.72 -26.96
N CYS A 185 13.63 -7.61 -27.42
CA CYS A 185 12.30 -7.56 -28.06
C CYS A 185 11.20 -8.22 -27.20
N VAL A 186 11.25 -8.00 -25.88
CA VAL A 186 10.24 -8.50 -24.93
C VAL A 186 9.12 -7.49 -24.80
N ALA A 187 7.91 -7.85 -25.24
CA ALA A 187 6.77 -6.94 -25.23
C ALA A 187 6.14 -6.82 -23.83
N ALA A 188 5.68 -5.62 -23.50
CA ALA A 188 4.77 -5.42 -22.38
C ALA A 188 3.41 -6.06 -22.65
N TYR A 189 2.73 -6.50 -21.59
CA TYR A 189 1.38 -7.06 -21.69
C TYR A 189 0.36 -5.96 -21.99
N ASP A 190 -0.48 -6.19 -22.96
CA ASP A 190 -1.62 -5.35 -23.30
C ASP A 190 -2.92 -6.00 -22.82
N GLU A 191 -3.59 -5.39 -21.86
CA GLU A 191 -4.82 -5.90 -21.26
C GLU A 191 -5.96 -6.06 -22.28
N LYS A 192 -6.02 -5.21 -23.32
CA LYS A 192 -7.09 -5.23 -24.32
C LYS A 192 -6.96 -6.43 -25.25
N SER A 193 -5.77 -6.66 -25.77
CA SER A 193 -5.50 -7.78 -26.69
C SER A 193 -5.17 -9.09 -25.97
N GLY A 194 -4.72 -9.02 -24.70
CA GLY A 194 -4.21 -10.16 -23.95
C GLY A 194 -2.85 -10.66 -24.46
N LYS A 195 -2.13 -9.85 -25.23
CA LYS A 195 -0.82 -10.18 -25.83
C LYS A 195 0.30 -9.48 -25.07
N GLY A 196 1.54 -9.93 -25.29
CA GLY A 196 2.72 -9.43 -24.59
C GLY A 196 3.04 -10.26 -23.35
N LEU A 197 4.22 -10.04 -22.77
CA LEU A 197 4.77 -10.91 -21.75
C LEU A 197 4.82 -10.24 -20.36
N ILE A 198 5.56 -9.11 -20.21
CA ILE A 198 5.76 -8.49 -18.90
C ILE A 198 4.54 -7.66 -18.53
N ARG A 199 3.90 -8.04 -17.41
CA ARG A 199 2.70 -7.36 -16.87
C ARG A 199 3.09 -6.33 -15.82
N HIS A 200 3.79 -6.78 -14.79
CA HIS A 200 4.19 -5.97 -13.63
C HIS A 200 5.59 -6.36 -13.16
N VAL A 201 6.19 -5.51 -12.39
CA VAL A 201 7.26 -5.86 -11.47
C VAL A 201 6.86 -5.48 -10.05
N LEU A 202 7.05 -6.42 -9.12
CA LEU A 202 7.01 -6.14 -7.69
C LEU A 202 8.45 -5.97 -7.23
N ILE A 203 8.73 -4.84 -6.56
CA ILE A 203 10.01 -4.55 -5.92
C ILE A 203 9.77 -4.45 -4.42
N ARG A 204 10.57 -5.16 -3.64
CA ARG A 204 10.62 -5.03 -2.18
C ARG A 204 12.01 -4.61 -1.74
N TYR A 205 12.06 -3.85 -0.66
CA TYR A 205 13.27 -3.32 -0.08
C TYR A 205 13.24 -3.49 1.45
N GLY A 206 14.23 -4.15 2.02
CA GLY A 206 14.42 -4.23 3.47
C GLY A 206 15.03 -2.94 4.00
N PHE A 207 14.29 -2.22 4.84
CA PHE A 207 14.75 -0.91 5.35
C PHE A 207 15.93 -1.05 6.32
N THR A 208 15.97 -2.12 7.09
CA THR A 208 17.08 -2.41 8.01
C THR A 208 18.22 -3.12 7.29
N THR A 209 17.93 -4.17 6.53
CA THR A 209 18.91 -5.03 5.89
C THR A 209 19.47 -4.51 4.59
N LYS A 210 18.77 -3.58 3.93
CA LYS A 210 19.02 -3.08 2.56
C LYS A 210 18.87 -4.15 1.47
N GLU A 211 18.31 -5.30 1.80
CA GLU A 211 18.04 -6.37 0.84
C GLU A 211 16.98 -5.97 -0.18
N ILE A 212 17.20 -6.37 -1.43
CA ILE A 212 16.30 -6.07 -2.56
C ILE A 212 15.75 -7.37 -3.14
N MET A 213 14.43 -7.39 -3.36
CA MET A 213 13.75 -8.42 -4.15
C MET A 213 13.10 -7.80 -5.36
N VAL A 214 13.27 -8.46 -6.50
CA VAL A 214 12.57 -8.17 -7.76
C VAL A 214 11.75 -9.38 -8.17
N CYS A 215 10.45 -9.23 -8.29
CA CYS A 215 9.55 -10.29 -8.81
C CYS A 215 8.89 -9.80 -10.10
N LEU A 216 9.21 -10.45 -11.21
CA LEU A 216 8.58 -10.19 -12.50
C LEU A 216 7.26 -10.96 -12.61
N VAL A 217 6.19 -10.25 -12.92
CA VAL A 217 4.88 -10.86 -13.20
C VAL A 217 4.69 -10.93 -14.70
N ILE A 218 4.51 -12.14 -15.23
CA ILE A 218 4.46 -12.35 -16.67
C ILE A 218 3.20 -13.08 -17.13
N ASN A 219 2.76 -12.78 -18.34
CA ASN A 219 1.72 -13.50 -19.07
C ASN A 219 2.33 -14.71 -19.79
N GLY A 220 2.77 -15.68 -19.02
CA GLY A 220 3.48 -16.86 -19.51
C GLY A 220 4.20 -17.58 -18.40
N THR A 221 5.05 -18.53 -18.75
CA THR A 221 5.80 -19.36 -17.79
C THR A 221 7.31 -19.19 -17.88
N LYS A 222 7.83 -18.50 -18.90
CA LYS A 222 9.28 -18.36 -19.11
C LYS A 222 9.63 -16.93 -19.55
N LEU A 223 10.72 -16.43 -19.02
CA LEU A 223 11.29 -15.15 -19.42
C LEU A 223 12.41 -15.39 -20.44
N PRO A 224 12.31 -14.90 -21.69
CA PRO A 224 13.36 -15.07 -22.71
C PRO A 224 14.68 -14.44 -22.27
N LYS A 225 15.80 -15.17 -22.40
CA LYS A 225 17.16 -14.67 -22.04
C LYS A 225 17.22 -14.09 -20.63
N ALA A 226 16.55 -14.74 -19.67
CA ALA A 226 16.49 -14.32 -18.27
C ALA A 226 17.88 -14.08 -17.65
N ASP A 227 18.87 -14.88 -18.05
CA ASP A 227 20.27 -14.76 -17.66
C ASP A 227 20.85 -13.36 -17.88
N ARG A 228 20.46 -12.68 -18.97
CA ARG A 228 20.90 -11.31 -19.25
C ARG A 228 20.33 -10.29 -18.26
N LEU A 229 19.05 -10.44 -17.91
CA LEU A 229 18.43 -9.59 -16.92
C LEU A 229 18.99 -9.84 -15.53
N ILE A 230 19.10 -11.12 -15.14
CA ILE A 230 19.67 -11.53 -13.85
C ILE A 230 21.08 -10.95 -13.70
N LYS A 231 21.94 -11.11 -14.72
CA LYS A 231 23.29 -10.57 -14.68
C LYS A 231 23.35 -9.06 -14.44
N LYS A 232 22.41 -8.28 -15.00
CA LYS A 232 22.33 -6.83 -14.78
C LYS A 232 21.81 -6.50 -13.38
N LEU A 233 20.73 -7.14 -12.94
CA LEU A 233 20.13 -6.88 -11.63
C LEU A 233 21.06 -7.29 -10.47
N THR A 234 21.82 -8.35 -10.62
CA THR A 234 22.78 -8.82 -9.57
C THR A 234 23.98 -7.90 -9.37
N GLN A 235 24.17 -6.87 -10.19
CA GLN A 235 25.18 -5.83 -9.97
C GLN A 235 24.68 -4.76 -8.97
N LEU A 236 23.39 -4.70 -8.70
CA LEU A 236 22.84 -3.75 -7.74
C LEU A 236 23.20 -4.18 -6.31
N GLU A 237 23.71 -3.24 -5.53
CA GLU A 237 23.98 -3.46 -4.12
C GLU A 237 22.68 -3.83 -3.38
N GLY A 238 22.75 -4.83 -2.54
CA GLY A 238 21.59 -5.33 -1.78
C GLY A 238 20.68 -6.30 -2.57
N MET A 239 20.93 -6.57 -3.86
CA MET A 239 20.14 -7.55 -4.60
C MET A 239 20.25 -8.93 -3.95
N THR A 240 19.14 -9.46 -3.47
CA THR A 240 19.09 -10.70 -2.69
C THR A 240 18.21 -11.76 -3.36
N SER A 241 17.18 -11.35 -4.09
CA SER A 241 16.21 -12.28 -4.68
C SER A 241 15.66 -11.76 -5.99
N ILE A 242 15.67 -12.62 -7.03
CA ILE A 242 15.00 -12.38 -8.30
C ILE A 242 14.05 -13.55 -8.56
N THR A 243 12.77 -13.26 -8.73
CA THR A 243 11.72 -14.25 -8.87
C THR A 243 10.82 -13.96 -10.07
N LEU A 244 10.07 -14.95 -10.50
CA LEU A 244 9.10 -14.88 -11.58
C LEU A 244 7.75 -15.38 -11.09
N SER A 245 6.69 -14.62 -11.30
CA SER A 245 5.32 -15.03 -10.99
C SER A 245 4.49 -15.12 -12.27
N PRO A 246 4.15 -16.33 -12.73
CA PRO A 246 3.25 -16.53 -13.86
C PRO A 246 1.83 -16.06 -13.52
N ASN A 247 1.28 -15.16 -14.34
CA ASN A 247 -0.11 -14.73 -14.23
C ASN A 247 -0.72 -14.53 -15.62
N THR A 248 -1.46 -15.51 -16.09
CA THR A 248 -2.17 -15.48 -17.38
C THR A 248 -3.65 -15.07 -17.26
N ARG A 249 -4.10 -14.71 -16.03
CA ARG A 249 -5.49 -14.31 -15.76
C ARG A 249 -5.79 -12.95 -16.40
N ARG A 250 -7.07 -12.73 -16.72
CA ARG A 250 -7.56 -11.45 -17.29
C ARG A 250 -8.36 -10.63 -16.28
N ASP A 251 -8.07 -10.79 -15.01
CA ASP A 251 -8.65 -9.99 -13.92
C ASP A 251 -7.65 -8.97 -13.37
N ASN A 252 -8.07 -8.24 -12.34
CA ASN A 252 -7.27 -7.19 -11.69
C ASN A 252 -6.23 -7.73 -10.68
N VAL A 253 -6.10 -9.05 -10.55
CA VAL A 253 -5.11 -9.65 -9.65
C VAL A 253 -3.73 -9.55 -10.28
N ILE A 254 -2.82 -8.85 -9.62
CA ILE A 254 -1.47 -8.58 -10.13
C ILE A 254 -0.60 -9.83 -10.07
N MET A 255 -0.47 -10.44 -8.88
CA MET A 255 0.40 -11.59 -8.66
C MET A 255 -0.28 -12.89 -9.12
N GLY A 256 0.52 -13.83 -9.61
CA GLY A 256 0.07 -15.21 -9.77
C GLY A 256 -0.10 -15.94 -8.43
N ASN A 257 -0.57 -17.17 -8.48
CA ASN A 257 -0.76 -18.02 -7.28
C ASN A 257 0.56 -18.64 -6.78
N SER A 258 1.63 -18.54 -7.57
CA SER A 258 2.96 -19.08 -7.25
C SER A 258 4.05 -18.21 -7.83
N TYR A 259 5.27 -18.48 -7.42
CA TYR A 259 6.47 -17.88 -8.01
C TYR A 259 7.58 -18.91 -8.14
N GLU A 260 8.49 -18.67 -9.05
CA GLU A 260 9.73 -19.42 -9.27
C GLU A 260 10.92 -18.53 -8.91
N VAL A 261 11.92 -19.09 -8.24
CA VAL A 261 13.17 -18.41 -7.93
C VAL A 261 14.10 -18.51 -9.13
N LEU A 262 14.40 -17.36 -9.75
CA LEU A 262 15.36 -17.28 -10.84
C LEU A 262 16.79 -17.12 -10.33
N TRP A 263 16.95 -16.42 -9.18
CA TRP A 263 18.25 -16.23 -8.53
C TRP A 263 18.04 -15.82 -7.06
N GLY A 264 18.96 -16.24 -6.19
CA GLY A 264 18.96 -15.90 -4.77
C GLY A 264 18.02 -16.75 -3.92
N GLN A 265 17.48 -16.16 -2.83
CA GLN A 265 16.82 -16.93 -1.76
C GLN A 265 15.31 -17.13 -1.97
N GLY A 266 14.66 -16.36 -2.85
CA GLY A 266 13.20 -16.34 -3.00
C GLY A 266 12.47 -15.51 -1.97
N PHE A 267 13.18 -14.83 -1.08
CA PHE A 267 12.66 -13.90 -0.08
C PHE A 267 13.68 -12.79 0.21
N ILE A 268 13.27 -11.76 0.93
CA ILE A 268 14.18 -10.83 1.63
C ILE A 268 13.92 -10.91 3.12
N THR A 269 14.89 -10.45 3.89
CA THR A 269 14.79 -10.32 5.34
C THR A 269 14.64 -8.85 5.72
N ASP A 270 13.77 -8.54 6.67
CA ASP A 270 13.71 -7.20 7.28
C ASP A 270 13.26 -7.32 8.74
N TYR A 271 13.23 -6.20 9.47
CA TYR A 271 12.93 -6.16 10.89
C TYR A 271 11.78 -5.20 11.20
N ILE A 272 11.00 -5.52 12.24
CA ILE A 272 10.13 -4.59 12.95
C ILE A 272 10.58 -4.63 14.42
N GLY A 273 11.18 -3.55 14.89
CA GLY A 273 11.91 -3.57 16.15
C GLY A 273 13.01 -4.64 16.15
N ASN A 274 12.98 -5.54 17.11
CA ASN A 274 13.96 -6.63 17.24
C ASN A 274 13.54 -7.93 16.55
N VAL A 275 12.34 -7.99 15.95
CA VAL A 275 11.82 -9.22 15.33
C VAL A 275 12.16 -9.24 13.85
N LYS A 276 12.80 -10.34 13.43
CA LYS A 276 13.21 -10.61 12.05
C LYS A 276 12.07 -11.28 11.28
N TYR A 277 11.88 -10.88 10.02
CA TYR A 277 10.89 -11.48 9.11
C TYR A 277 11.52 -11.84 7.78
N GLN A 278 11.28 -13.07 7.32
CA GLN A 278 11.48 -13.44 5.92
C GLN A 278 10.21 -13.16 5.15
N ILE A 279 10.34 -12.44 4.05
CA ILE A 279 9.22 -11.86 3.29
C ILE A 279 9.32 -12.34 1.86
N SER A 280 8.40 -13.21 1.43
CA SER A 280 8.31 -13.72 0.05
C SER A 280 7.61 -12.71 -0.89
N PRO A 281 7.61 -12.91 -2.21
CA PRO A 281 6.84 -12.06 -3.13
C PRO A 281 5.34 -12.02 -2.80
N LEU A 282 4.76 -13.13 -2.34
CA LEU A 282 3.34 -13.26 -2.06
C LEU A 282 2.94 -12.85 -0.64
N SER A 283 3.90 -12.71 0.28
CA SER A 283 3.61 -12.34 1.67
C SER A 283 3.00 -10.95 1.76
N PHE A 284 1.99 -10.78 2.60
CA PHE A 284 1.59 -9.46 3.05
C PHE A 284 2.62 -8.95 4.08
N TYR A 285 3.11 -7.75 3.89
CA TYR A 285 3.99 -7.05 4.83
C TYR A 285 3.70 -5.55 4.72
N GLN A 286 3.62 -4.86 5.85
CA GLN A 286 3.28 -3.43 5.90
C GLN A 286 4.26 -2.59 5.08
N VAL A 287 3.72 -1.68 4.27
CA VAL A 287 4.52 -0.95 3.26
C VAL A 287 5.28 0.26 3.81
N ASN A 288 5.01 0.65 5.05
CA ASN A 288 5.67 1.75 5.73
C ASN A 288 6.31 1.20 7.03
N PRO A 289 7.54 0.71 6.99
CA PRO A 289 8.15 0.03 8.14
C PRO A 289 8.33 0.95 9.35
N VAL A 290 8.63 2.25 9.14
CA VAL A 290 8.80 3.23 10.23
C VAL A 290 7.48 3.40 10.99
N GLN A 291 6.38 3.62 10.28
CA GLN A 291 5.06 3.76 10.93
C GLN A 291 4.53 2.42 11.44
N THR A 292 4.92 1.32 10.85
CA THR A 292 4.54 -0.02 11.35
C THR A 292 5.15 -0.29 12.70
N GLU A 293 6.41 0.06 12.91
CA GLU A 293 7.07 -0.09 14.21
C GLU A 293 6.41 0.78 15.27
N LYS A 294 6.10 2.06 14.97
CA LYS A 294 5.32 2.93 15.87
C LYS A 294 3.94 2.34 16.18
N LEU A 295 3.20 1.91 15.14
CA LEU A 295 1.87 1.31 15.30
C LEU A 295 1.89 0.07 16.19
N TYR A 296 2.85 -0.83 15.99
CA TYR A 296 2.96 -2.04 16.78
C TYR A 296 3.45 -1.74 18.20
N GLY A 297 4.33 -0.74 18.36
CA GLY A 297 4.73 -0.22 19.69
C GLY A 297 3.54 0.29 20.48
N LEU A 298 2.69 1.13 19.89
CA LEU A 298 1.45 1.63 20.52
C LEU A 298 0.46 0.49 20.81
N ALA A 299 0.30 -0.46 19.90
CA ALA A 299 -0.57 -1.63 20.13
C ALA A 299 -0.10 -2.44 21.33
N LEU A 300 1.22 -2.63 21.49
CA LEU A 300 1.81 -3.33 22.62
C LEU A 300 1.66 -2.54 23.93
N GLU A 301 1.82 -1.21 23.87
CA GLU A 301 1.62 -0.31 25.00
C GLU A 301 0.16 -0.36 25.49
N TYR A 302 -0.82 -0.19 24.59
CA TYR A 302 -2.24 -0.21 24.94
C TYR A 302 -2.74 -1.58 25.38
N ALA A 303 -2.13 -2.66 24.89
CA ALA A 303 -2.42 -4.02 25.36
C ALA A 303 -1.96 -4.24 26.81
N ASP A 304 -1.01 -3.44 27.30
CA ASP A 304 -0.48 -3.45 28.67
C ASP A 304 -0.13 -4.86 29.20
N LEU A 305 0.48 -5.69 28.35
CA LEU A 305 0.76 -7.10 28.65
C LEU A 305 1.77 -7.24 29.79
N LYS A 306 1.45 -8.11 30.75
CA LYS A 306 2.25 -8.40 31.96
C LYS A 306 3.00 -9.74 31.89
N GLY A 307 2.90 -10.47 30.78
CA GLY A 307 3.48 -11.80 30.59
C GLY A 307 2.61 -12.95 31.10
N THR A 308 1.35 -12.67 31.40
CA THR A 308 0.38 -13.68 31.90
C THR A 308 -0.75 -13.90 30.89
N GLU A 309 -0.89 -13.02 29.91
CA GLU A 309 -2.00 -12.96 28.98
C GLU A 309 -1.81 -13.91 27.79
N THR A 310 -2.92 -14.43 27.32
CA THR A 310 -3.05 -15.08 26.01
C THR A 310 -3.63 -14.10 25.01
N VAL A 311 -2.93 -13.93 23.87
CA VAL A 311 -3.33 -13.02 22.79
C VAL A 311 -3.74 -13.81 21.57
N TRP A 312 -4.84 -13.40 20.93
CA TRP A 312 -5.30 -13.92 19.66
C TRP A 312 -5.12 -12.87 18.55
N ASP A 313 -4.40 -13.27 17.50
CA ASP A 313 -4.30 -12.52 16.24
C ASP A 313 -5.10 -13.26 15.17
N LEU A 314 -6.30 -12.77 14.88
CA LEU A 314 -7.30 -13.49 14.08
C LEU A 314 -7.09 -13.41 12.56
N TYR A 315 -6.12 -12.60 12.10
CA TYR A 315 -5.75 -12.43 10.70
C TYR A 315 -4.25 -12.20 10.60
N CYS A 316 -3.47 -13.17 11.08
CA CYS A 316 -2.06 -12.96 11.41
C CYS A 316 -1.12 -12.83 10.20
N GLY A 317 -1.54 -13.23 9.00
CA GLY A 317 -0.67 -13.27 7.83
C GLY A 317 0.61 -14.07 8.10
N ILE A 318 1.76 -13.49 7.85
CA ILE A 318 3.07 -14.09 8.14
C ILE A 318 3.53 -13.89 9.59
N GLY A 319 2.60 -13.55 10.49
CA GLY A 319 2.84 -13.43 11.94
C GLY A 319 3.46 -12.10 12.38
N THR A 320 3.32 -11.01 11.62
CA THR A 320 4.06 -9.77 11.90
C THR A 320 3.71 -9.17 13.27
N ILE A 321 2.44 -8.94 13.56
CA ILE A 321 2.04 -8.42 14.88
C ILE A 321 2.03 -9.51 15.96
N SER A 322 1.68 -10.76 15.60
CA SER A 322 1.71 -11.91 16.52
C SER A 322 3.08 -12.06 17.18
N LEU A 323 4.15 -12.10 16.37
CA LEU A 323 5.51 -12.28 16.88
C LEU A 323 6.02 -11.04 17.61
N PHE A 324 5.57 -9.85 17.20
CA PHE A 324 5.90 -8.62 17.93
C PHE A 324 5.27 -8.60 19.32
N LEU A 325 4.01 -9.03 19.47
CA LEU A 325 3.32 -9.12 20.76
C LEU A 325 3.84 -10.28 21.63
N ALA A 326 4.33 -11.36 21.01
CA ALA A 326 4.88 -12.52 21.72
C ALA A 326 6.07 -12.18 22.63
N GLN A 327 6.76 -11.05 22.39
CA GLN A 327 7.84 -10.56 23.25
C GLN A 327 7.36 -10.22 24.67
N LYS A 328 6.06 -9.97 24.88
CA LYS A 328 5.45 -9.56 26.16
C LYS A 328 4.29 -10.45 26.60
N ALA A 329 3.70 -11.23 25.73
CA ALA A 329 2.60 -12.14 26.05
C ALA A 329 3.10 -13.45 26.66
N LYS A 330 2.27 -14.13 27.47
CA LYS A 330 2.50 -15.51 27.86
C LYS A 330 2.40 -16.46 26.68
N GLN A 331 1.37 -16.28 25.86
CA GLN A 331 1.07 -17.09 24.68
C GLN A 331 0.41 -16.24 23.60
N VAL A 332 0.76 -16.45 22.35
CA VAL A 332 0.07 -15.85 21.20
C VAL A 332 -0.45 -16.97 20.29
N TYR A 333 -1.69 -16.81 19.84
CA TYR A 333 -2.30 -17.67 18.83
C TYR A 333 -2.62 -16.84 17.59
N GLY A 334 -2.05 -17.24 16.44
CA GLY A 334 -2.31 -16.61 15.14
C GLY A 334 -3.23 -17.49 14.29
N VAL A 335 -4.22 -16.87 13.64
CA VAL A 335 -5.13 -17.54 12.70
C VAL A 335 -5.05 -16.85 11.36
N GLU A 336 -4.93 -17.62 10.28
CA GLU A 336 -4.90 -17.10 8.90
C GLU A 336 -5.46 -18.16 7.95
N ILE A 337 -6.25 -17.71 6.97
CA ILE A 337 -6.89 -18.62 6.01
C ILE A 337 -5.90 -19.14 4.94
N VAL A 338 -4.81 -18.42 4.69
CA VAL A 338 -3.82 -18.76 3.66
C VAL A 338 -2.76 -19.70 4.24
N PRO A 339 -2.71 -21.00 3.82
CA PRO A 339 -1.78 -21.98 4.39
C PRO A 339 -0.31 -21.56 4.27
N GLN A 340 0.08 -20.98 3.13
CA GLN A 340 1.47 -20.52 2.91
C GLN A 340 1.87 -19.42 3.89
N ALA A 341 0.97 -18.51 4.21
CA ALA A 341 1.25 -17.45 5.20
C ALA A 341 1.47 -18.02 6.61
N ILE A 342 0.77 -19.10 6.98
CA ILE A 342 0.99 -19.80 8.25
C ILE A 342 2.36 -20.50 8.27
N GLU A 343 2.78 -21.12 7.17
CA GLU A 343 4.13 -21.69 7.10
C GLU A 343 5.22 -20.61 7.20
N ASP A 344 5.01 -19.47 6.55
CA ASP A 344 5.89 -18.30 6.69
C ASP A 344 5.91 -17.78 8.13
N ALA A 345 4.75 -17.74 8.84
CA ALA A 345 4.65 -17.32 10.24
C ALA A 345 5.40 -18.27 11.18
N LYS A 346 5.25 -19.58 10.99
CA LYS A 346 6.00 -20.60 11.76
C LYS A 346 7.50 -20.50 11.54
N ASN A 347 7.91 -20.28 10.28
CA ASN A 347 9.32 -20.07 9.97
C ASN A 347 9.84 -18.77 10.63
N ASN A 348 9.06 -17.68 10.59
CA ASN A 348 9.41 -16.41 11.24
C ASN A 348 9.50 -16.58 12.78
N ALA A 349 8.62 -17.36 13.40
CA ALA A 349 8.76 -17.71 14.83
C ALA A 349 10.07 -18.45 15.10
N LYS A 350 10.37 -19.46 14.28
CA LYS A 350 11.57 -20.29 14.42
C LYS A 350 12.87 -19.50 14.31
N ILE A 351 13.00 -18.60 13.30
CA ILE A 351 14.24 -17.81 13.09
C ILE A 351 14.47 -16.75 14.17
N ASN A 352 13.44 -16.44 14.97
CA ASN A 352 13.51 -15.55 16.13
C ASN A 352 13.54 -16.30 17.47
N GLU A 353 13.55 -17.64 17.45
CA GLU A 353 13.49 -18.48 18.68
C GLU A 353 12.26 -18.18 19.55
N ILE A 354 11.15 -17.72 18.95
CA ILE A 354 9.89 -17.42 19.63
C ILE A 354 9.10 -18.72 19.76
N ASN A 355 8.99 -19.24 20.99
CA ASN A 355 8.37 -20.53 21.29
C ASN A 355 6.96 -20.40 21.89
N ASN A 356 6.53 -19.20 22.23
CA ASN A 356 5.21 -18.88 22.79
C ASN A 356 4.23 -18.33 21.74
N ALA A 357 4.43 -18.69 20.47
CA ALA A 357 3.49 -18.38 19.39
C ALA A 357 3.09 -19.67 18.66
N ALA A 358 1.79 -19.88 18.47
CA ALA A 358 1.24 -20.99 17.70
C ALA A 358 0.35 -20.47 16.58
N PHE A 359 0.34 -21.14 15.43
CA PHE A 359 -0.33 -20.66 14.22
C PHE A 359 -1.24 -21.73 13.60
N TYR A 360 -2.47 -21.35 13.26
CA TYR A 360 -3.53 -22.21 12.75
C TYR A 360 -4.01 -21.74 11.38
N VAL A 361 -4.17 -22.69 10.46
CA VAL A 361 -4.79 -22.44 9.15
C VAL A 361 -6.30 -22.57 9.31
N GLY A 362 -7.05 -21.55 8.94
CA GLY A 362 -8.51 -21.61 8.95
C GLY A 362 -9.14 -20.22 9.00
N LYS A 363 -10.45 -20.21 9.05
CA LYS A 363 -11.20 -18.97 9.29
C LYS A 363 -11.28 -18.70 10.80
N ALA A 364 -11.11 -17.45 11.19
CA ALA A 364 -11.12 -17.06 12.59
C ALA A 364 -12.40 -17.46 13.32
N GLU A 365 -13.56 -17.30 12.65
CA GLU A 365 -14.89 -17.65 13.15
C GLU A 365 -15.12 -19.19 13.33
N GLU A 366 -14.27 -20.02 12.76
CA GLU A 366 -14.29 -21.48 12.90
C GLU A 366 -13.23 -21.94 13.92
N VAL A 367 -11.99 -21.51 13.74
CA VAL A 367 -10.84 -21.94 14.58
C VAL A 367 -11.00 -21.52 16.05
N LEU A 368 -11.48 -20.30 16.30
CA LEU A 368 -11.56 -19.79 17.67
C LEU A 368 -12.62 -20.54 18.53
N PRO A 369 -13.85 -20.77 18.04
CA PRO A 369 -14.83 -21.59 18.77
C PRO A 369 -14.35 -23.02 19.00
N ASP A 370 -13.79 -23.69 17.98
CA ASP A 370 -13.30 -25.07 18.08
C ASP A 370 -12.21 -25.19 19.14
N TYR A 371 -11.28 -24.23 19.20
CA TYR A 371 -10.26 -24.18 20.23
C TYR A 371 -10.85 -24.07 21.65
N TYR A 372 -11.83 -23.20 21.85
CA TYR A 372 -12.46 -23.01 23.16
C TYR A 372 -13.31 -24.20 23.57
N GLU A 373 -13.96 -24.90 22.65
CA GLU A 373 -14.68 -26.15 22.94
C GLU A 373 -13.72 -27.26 23.37
N GLU A 374 -12.56 -27.40 22.72
CA GLU A 374 -11.54 -28.37 23.10
C GLU A 374 -10.89 -28.00 24.43
N TYR A 375 -10.58 -26.72 24.62
CA TYR A 375 -10.05 -26.20 25.88
C TYR A 375 -10.99 -26.48 27.05
N ALA A 376 -12.30 -26.22 26.89
CA ALA A 376 -13.30 -26.49 27.90
C ALA A 376 -13.44 -28.01 28.26
N LYS A 377 -13.31 -28.88 27.23
CA LYS A 377 -13.32 -30.35 27.46
C LYS A 377 -12.12 -30.85 28.25
N THR A 378 -10.99 -30.14 28.20
CA THR A 378 -9.72 -30.55 28.82
C THR A 378 -9.45 -29.89 30.17
N HIS A 379 -10.07 -28.72 30.44
CA HIS A 379 -9.80 -27.90 31.64
C HIS A 379 -11.07 -27.49 32.40
N GLY A 380 -12.28 -27.87 31.94
CA GLY A 380 -13.58 -27.56 32.52
C GLY A 380 -14.06 -28.47 33.63
#